data_be5470a80eef53134220bf3c6eb88974
#
_entry.id   be5470a80eef53134220bf3c6eb88974
#
_cell.length_a   1.000
_cell.length_b   1.000
_cell.length_c   1.000
_cell.angle_alpha   90.00
_cell.angle_beta   90.00
_cell.angle_gamma   90.00
#
_symmetry.space_group_name_H-M   'P 1'
#
loop_
_entity.id
_entity.type
_entity.pdbx_description
1 polymer ?
#
loop_
_entity_poly.entity_id
_entity_poly.type
_entity_poly.pdbx_seq_one_letter_code
_entity_poly.pdbx_strand_id
1 'polypeptide(L)'
;ITGIGMAGVGMNVMHDSNHESFSSKKWVNKLMGSSIYILAGNVYNWKVQHNVLHHTFTNVKDHDEDIDAGRIIRFSKHAKWLKIHQFQKYYSIFLYGLLTINWAITTDIKQMRNYLKRKLSYGKFPNPKVEWTKLIISKLIYYVLWIVLPILVLSLIHISEPTRRTP
;
A
#
# COMPACT_ATOMS: atom_id res chain seq x y z
N ILE A 1 17.72 1.88 -5.71
CA ILE A 1 17.50 3.31 -5.37
C ILE A 1 15.99 3.61 -5.32
N THR A 2 15.20 3.25 -6.37
CA THR A 2 13.77 3.56 -6.43
C THR A 2 12.97 3.03 -5.23
N GLY A 3 13.20 1.78 -4.81
CA GLY A 3 12.52 1.19 -3.65
C GLY A 3 12.80 1.92 -2.34
N ILE A 4 14.03 2.40 -2.13
CA ILE A 4 14.40 3.22 -0.96
C ILE A 4 13.64 4.56 -1.00
N GLY A 5 13.58 5.20 -2.19
CA GLY A 5 12.82 6.43 -2.36
C GLY A 5 11.33 6.24 -2.08
N MET A 6 10.72 5.16 -2.58
CA MET A 6 9.32 4.83 -2.32
C MET A 6 9.06 4.57 -0.82
N ALA A 7 9.96 3.85 -0.15
CA ALA A 7 9.86 3.63 1.29
C ALA A 7 9.96 4.96 2.08
N GLY A 8 10.91 5.83 1.72
CA GLY A 8 11.03 7.15 2.33
C GLY A 8 9.79 8.02 2.16
N VAL A 9 9.19 8.04 0.96
CA VAL A 9 7.92 8.74 0.72
C VAL A 9 6.80 8.13 1.55
N GLY A 10 6.70 6.80 1.60
CA GLY A 10 5.65 6.10 2.34
C GLY A 10 5.73 6.32 3.85
N MET A 11 6.92 6.15 4.42
CA MET A 11 7.11 6.18 5.88
C MET A 11 7.14 7.60 6.48
N ASN A 12 7.49 8.61 5.69
CA ASN A 12 7.58 9.98 6.20
C ASN A 12 6.53 10.88 5.56
N VAL A 13 6.63 11.16 4.26
CA VAL A 13 5.78 12.16 3.60
C VAL A 13 4.31 11.75 3.60
N MET A 14 4.01 10.56 3.12
CA MET A 14 2.64 10.03 3.04
C MET A 14 2.05 9.80 4.43
N HIS A 15 2.81 9.14 5.30
CA HIS A 15 2.40 8.80 6.66
C HIS A 15 2.03 10.05 7.45
N ASP A 16 2.98 10.99 7.61
CA ASP A 16 2.78 12.19 8.43
C ASP A 16 1.70 13.11 7.84
N SER A 17 1.60 13.17 6.51
CA SER A 17 0.56 13.94 5.85
C SER A 17 -0.85 13.38 6.07
N ASN A 18 -1.00 12.06 6.10
CA ASN A 18 -2.29 11.44 6.40
C ASN A 18 -2.64 11.45 7.89
N HIS A 19 -1.66 11.70 8.76
CA HIS A 19 -1.85 12.09 10.16
C HIS A 19 -2.10 13.60 10.35
N GLU A 20 -2.09 14.38 9.25
CA GLU A 20 -2.24 15.84 9.27
C GLU A 20 -1.12 16.58 10.05
N SER A 21 0.03 15.93 10.24
CA SER A 21 1.20 16.40 11.01
C SER A 21 2.35 16.92 10.15
N PHE A 22 2.36 16.67 8.83
CA PHE A 22 3.43 17.08 7.93
C PHE A 22 3.51 18.60 7.74
N SER A 23 2.37 19.29 7.75
CA SER A 23 2.29 20.75 7.58
C SER A 23 1.14 21.36 8.38
N SER A 24 1.30 22.61 8.81
CA SER A 24 0.20 23.41 9.37
C SER A 24 -0.91 23.72 8.35
N LYS A 25 -0.62 23.61 7.05
CA LYS A 25 -1.56 23.88 5.95
C LYS A 25 -2.28 22.60 5.54
N LYS A 26 -3.59 22.51 5.76
CA LYS A 26 -4.41 21.32 5.44
C LYS A 26 -4.30 20.87 3.97
N TRP A 27 -4.22 21.83 3.02
CA TRP A 27 -4.09 21.48 1.61
C TRP A 27 -2.77 20.78 1.29
N VAL A 28 -1.67 21.14 1.99
CA VAL A 28 -0.37 20.50 1.84
C VAL A 28 -0.45 19.04 2.33
N ASN A 29 -1.03 18.81 3.52
CA ASN A 29 -1.23 17.47 4.03
C ASN A 29 -2.08 16.62 3.08
N LYS A 30 -3.13 17.19 2.49
CA LYS A 30 -3.96 16.49 1.50
C LYS A 30 -3.18 16.14 0.23
N LEU A 31 -2.37 17.06 -0.28
CA LEU A 31 -1.55 16.84 -1.47
C LEU A 31 -0.48 15.77 -1.21
N MET A 32 0.32 15.96 -0.15
CA MET A 32 1.41 15.03 0.20
C MET A 32 0.87 13.65 0.61
N GLY A 33 -0.25 13.59 1.34
CA GLY A 33 -0.92 12.34 1.69
C GLY A 33 -1.43 11.55 0.47
N SER A 34 -1.75 12.24 -0.64
CA SER A 34 -2.13 11.58 -1.89
C SER A 34 -0.99 10.84 -2.58
N SER A 35 0.27 11.04 -2.14
CA SER A 35 1.42 10.26 -2.65
C SER A 35 1.27 8.75 -2.41
N ILE A 36 0.39 8.32 -1.52
CA ILE A 36 0.04 6.90 -1.33
C ILE A 36 -0.45 6.24 -2.64
N TYR A 37 -1.07 7.00 -3.54
CA TYR A 37 -1.52 6.47 -4.83
C TYR A 37 -0.37 6.01 -5.74
N ILE A 38 0.80 6.64 -5.61
CA ILE A 38 2.03 6.23 -6.33
C ILE A 38 2.64 4.97 -5.69
N LEU A 39 2.29 4.69 -4.44
CA LEU A 39 2.75 3.53 -3.67
C LEU A 39 1.79 2.34 -3.74
N ALA A 40 0.85 2.33 -4.68
CA ALA A 40 -0.22 1.35 -4.83
C ALA A 40 -1.30 1.38 -3.75
N GLY A 41 -1.31 2.33 -2.83
CA GLY A 41 -2.30 2.42 -1.75
C GLY A 41 -3.48 3.35 -2.06
N ASN A 42 -4.42 3.44 -1.11
CA ASN A 42 -5.57 4.33 -1.17
C ASN A 42 -5.72 5.11 0.14
N VAL A 43 -5.92 6.44 0.05
CA VAL A 43 -6.00 7.34 1.22
C VAL A 43 -7.11 6.94 2.19
N TYR A 44 -8.31 6.62 1.70
CA TYR A 44 -9.43 6.24 2.55
C TYR A 44 -9.13 4.94 3.29
N ASN A 45 -8.69 3.90 2.58
CA ASN A 45 -8.35 2.61 3.17
C ASN A 45 -7.26 2.77 4.23
N TRP A 46 -6.20 3.50 3.90
CA TRP A 46 -5.10 3.73 4.81
C TRP A 46 -5.53 4.47 6.08
N LYS A 47 -6.32 5.54 5.94
CA LYS A 47 -6.83 6.28 7.11
C LYS A 47 -7.74 5.44 8.01
N VAL A 48 -8.56 4.57 7.44
CA VAL A 48 -9.37 3.65 8.23
C VAL A 48 -8.50 2.59 8.90
N GLN A 49 -7.64 1.92 8.15
CA GLN A 49 -6.78 0.87 8.67
C GLN A 49 -5.82 1.42 9.73
N HIS A 50 -5.10 2.50 9.43
CA HIS A 50 -4.04 3.02 10.28
C HIS A 50 -4.57 3.96 11.38
N ASN A 51 -5.28 5.04 11.04
CA ASN A 51 -5.69 6.03 12.03
C ASN A 51 -6.90 5.56 12.89
N VAL A 52 -7.78 4.69 12.34
CA VAL A 52 -8.95 4.24 13.10
C VAL A 52 -8.69 2.87 13.75
N LEU A 53 -8.32 1.85 12.98
CA LEU A 53 -8.21 0.49 13.53
C LEU A 53 -6.90 0.31 14.29
N HIS A 54 -5.73 0.60 13.68
CA HIS A 54 -4.44 0.40 14.32
C HIS A 54 -4.25 1.31 15.54
N HIS A 55 -4.41 2.63 15.42
CA HIS A 55 -4.19 3.53 16.56
C HIS A 55 -5.20 3.35 17.70
N THR A 56 -6.44 2.95 17.41
CA THR A 56 -7.43 2.69 18.46
C THR A 56 -7.24 1.33 19.11
N PHE A 57 -6.87 0.31 18.33
CA PHE A 57 -6.83 -1.08 18.76
C PHE A 57 -5.45 -1.72 18.59
N THR A 58 -4.38 -0.96 18.78
CA THR A 58 -3.00 -1.43 18.60
C THR A 58 -2.76 -2.76 19.31
N ASN A 59 -2.33 -3.77 18.55
CA ASN A 59 -2.09 -5.16 18.98
C ASN A 59 -3.33 -5.93 19.47
N VAL A 60 -4.54 -5.42 19.24
CA VAL A 60 -5.77 -6.16 19.56
C VAL A 60 -6.13 -7.06 18.38
N LYS A 61 -6.11 -8.37 18.62
CA LYS A 61 -6.47 -9.36 17.60
C LYS A 61 -7.88 -9.10 17.03
N ASP A 62 -8.07 -9.36 15.74
CA ASP A 62 -9.31 -9.18 14.98
C ASP A 62 -9.74 -7.72 14.76
N HIS A 63 -8.98 -6.75 15.31
CA HIS A 63 -9.22 -5.31 15.15
C HIS A 63 -8.04 -4.62 14.48
N ASP A 64 -6.82 -4.94 14.87
CA ASP A 64 -5.61 -4.40 14.28
C ASP A 64 -5.16 -5.25 13.09
N GLU A 65 -5.38 -4.72 11.87
CA GLU A 65 -5.01 -5.41 10.64
C GLU A 65 -3.48 -5.48 10.43
N ASP A 66 -2.68 -4.68 11.14
CA ASP A 66 -1.22 -4.69 11.03
C ASP A 66 -0.59 -5.96 11.64
N ILE A 67 -1.28 -6.58 12.60
CA ILE A 67 -0.85 -7.85 13.17
C ILE A 67 -1.55 -9.06 12.55
N ASP A 68 -2.47 -8.86 11.60
CA ASP A 68 -3.14 -9.94 10.87
C ASP A 68 -2.48 -10.17 9.51
N ALA A 69 -1.38 -10.89 9.50
CA ALA A 69 -0.70 -11.31 8.28
C ALA A 69 -1.24 -12.66 7.73
N GLY A 70 -2.46 -13.02 8.09
CA GLY A 70 -3.10 -14.27 7.70
C GLY A 70 -2.47 -15.49 8.39
N ARG A 71 -2.29 -16.60 7.64
CA ARG A 71 -1.81 -17.87 8.22
C ARG A 71 -0.33 -18.13 8.04
N ILE A 72 0.34 -17.41 7.16
CA ILE A 72 1.73 -17.71 6.77
C ILE A 72 2.72 -17.01 7.68
N ILE A 73 2.42 -15.79 8.13
CA ILE A 73 3.23 -15.06 9.09
C ILE A 73 2.42 -14.88 10.38
N ARG A 74 3.07 -15.05 11.51
CA ARG A 74 2.47 -14.90 12.83
C ARG A 74 3.14 -13.74 13.56
N PHE A 75 2.42 -12.62 13.70
CA PHE A 75 2.88 -11.44 14.44
C PHE A 75 2.36 -11.40 15.88
N SER A 76 1.25 -12.08 16.17
CA SER A 76 0.65 -12.07 17.50
C SER A 76 0.71 -13.44 18.18
N LYS A 77 0.96 -13.45 19.49
CA LYS A 77 0.85 -14.66 20.31
C LYS A 77 -0.56 -15.26 20.31
N HIS A 78 -1.56 -14.45 20.02
CA HIS A 78 -2.97 -14.87 19.95
C HIS A 78 -3.36 -15.48 18.60
N ALA A 79 -2.53 -15.32 17.56
CA ALA A 79 -2.72 -16.02 16.29
C ALA A 79 -2.37 -17.49 16.42
N LYS A 80 -3.11 -18.35 15.69
CA LYS A 80 -2.89 -19.81 15.70
C LYS A 80 -1.46 -20.14 15.29
N TRP A 81 -0.77 -20.92 16.10
CA TRP A 81 0.57 -21.41 15.77
C TRP A 81 0.49 -22.57 14.76
N LEU A 82 1.35 -22.54 13.76
CA LEU A 82 1.53 -23.60 12.77
C LEU A 82 3.00 -23.99 12.73
N LYS A 83 3.31 -25.25 12.40
CA LYS A 83 4.69 -25.77 12.32
C LYS A 83 5.60 -24.95 11.41
N ILE A 84 5.06 -24.34 10.35
CA ILE A 84 5.83 -23.47 9.45
C ILE A 84 6.40 -22.22 10.15
N HIS A 85 5.75 -21.73 11.21
CA HIS A 85 6.17 -20.50 11.89
C HIS A 85 7.53 -20.63 12.58
N GLN A 86 8.01 -21.85 12.89
CA GLN A 86 9.37 -22.06 13.41
C GLN A 86 10.46 -21.58 12.43
N PHE A 87 10.14 -21.56 11.14
CA PHE A 87 11.03 -21.11 10.07
C PHE A 87 10.76 -19.67 9.61
N GLN A 88 9.84 -18.96 10.26
CA GLN A 88 9.38 -17.63 9.84
C GLN A 88 10.52 -16.63 9.65
N LYS A 89 11.54 -16.67 10.48
CA LYS A 89 12.73 -15.81 10.38
C LYS A 89 13.47 -15.91 9.03
N TYR A 90 13.33 -17.03 8.32
CA TYR A 90 14.02 -17.25 7.04
C TYR A 90 13.18 -16.81 5.85
N TYR A 91 11.86 -17.05 5.86
CA TYR A 91 11.01 -16.79 4.70
C TYR A 91 10.26 -15.46 4.77
N SER A 92 10.17 -14.82 5.95
CA SER A 92 9.42 -13.56 6.09
C SER A 92 9.96 -12.45 5.19
N ILE A 93 11.26 -12.34 5.00
CA ILE A 93 11.89 -11.34 4.12
C ILE A 93 11.35 -11.44 2.69
N PHE A 94 11.24 -12.67 2.15
CA PHE A 94 10.68 -12.90 0.82
C PHE A 94 9.20 -12.50 0.76
N LEU A 95 8.43 -12.81 1.79
CA LEU A 95 7.02 -12.44 1.86
C LEU A 95 6.82 -10.93 1.98
N TYR A 96 7.69 -10.22 2.71
CA TYR A 96 7.69 -8.76 2.73
C TYR A 96 7.90 -8.17 1.34
N GLY A 97 8.77 -8.74 0.51
CA GLY A 97 8.94 -8.33 -0.88
C GLY A 97 7.67 -8.48 -1.72
N LEU A 98 6.78 -9.40 -1.36
CA LEU A 98 5.51 -9.62 -2.05
C LEU A 98 4.35 -8.74 -1.54
N LEU A 99 4.52 -8.05 -0.41
CA LEU A 99 3.45 -7.23 0.18
C LEU A 99 2.95 -6.14 -0.76
N THR A 100 3.85 -5.44 -1.44
CA THR A 100 3.48 -4.39 -2.40
C THR A 100 2.64 -4.95 -3.54
N ILE A 101 2.98 -6.13 -4.06
CA ILE A 101 2.22 -6.80 -5.12
C ILE A 101 0.82 -7.16 -4.61
N ASN A 102 0.73 -7.76 -3.42
CA ASN A 102 -0.56 -8.09 -2.83
C ASN A 102 -1.41 -6.83 -2.57
N TRP A 103 -0.80 -5.75 -2.12
CA TRP A 103 -1.48 -4.47 -1.91
C TRP A 103 -1.96 -3.86 -3.23
N ALA A 104 -1.11 -3.87 -4.24
CA ALA A 104 -1.47 -3.39 -5.57
C ALA A 104 -2.67 -4.13 -6.17
N ILE A 105 -2.77 -5.44 -5.98
CA ILE A 105 -3.76 -6.29 -6.66
C ILE A 105 -5.02 -6.50 -5.81
N THR A 106 -4.89 -6.85 -4.53
CA THR A 106 -6.00 -7.41 -3.76
C THR A 106 -6.38 -6.64 -2.50
N THR A 107 -5.40 -6.18 -1.71
CA THR A 107 -5.63 -5.67 -0.35
C THR A 107 -6.57 -4.48 -0.33
N ASP A 108 -6.29 -3.45 -1.13
CA ASP A 108 -7.13 -2.24 -1.17
C ASP A 108 -8.57 -2.51 -1.59
N ILE A 109 -8.79 -3.46 -2.52
CA ILE A 109 -10.15 -3.82 -2.97
C ILE A 109 -10.91 -4.49 -1.84
N LYS A 110 -10.27 -5.43 -1.13
CA LYS A 110 -10.87 -6.12 0.02
C LYS A 110 -11.15 -5.14 1.16
N GLN A 111 -10.21 -4.29 1.50
CA GLN A 111 -10.35 -3.26 2.54
C GLN A 111 -11.48 -2.28 2.19
N MET A 112 -11.50 -1.70 0.99
CA MET A 112 -12.53 -0.79 0.54
C MET A 112 -13.92 -1.41 0.70
N ARG A 113 -14.09 -2.66 0.22
CA ARG A 113 -15.36 -3.38 0.34
C ARG A 113 -15.76 -3.61 1.80
N ASN A 114 -14.82 -4.03 2.64
CA ASN A 114 -15.06 -4.30 4.05
C ASN A 114 -15.40 -3.02 4.82
N TYR A 115 -14.61 -1.96 4.66
CA TYR A 115 -14.77 -0.72 5.41
C TYR A 115 -16.05 0.01 5.03
N LEU A 116 -16.40 0.07 3.75
CA LEU A 116 -17.67 0.65 3.31
C LEU A 116 -18.88 -0.14 3.83
N LYS A 117 -18.80 -1.48 3.81
CA LYS A 117 -19.86 -2.34 4.37
C LYS A 117 -20.04 -2.12 5.88
N ARG A 118 -18.94 -2.00 6.62
CA ARG A 118 -18.93 -1.75 8.07
C ARG A 118 -19.16 -0.27 8.42
N LYS A 119 -19.30 0.62 7.43
CA LYS A 119 -19.43 2.08 7.60
C LYS A 119 -18.29 2.69 8.43
N LEU A 120 -17.07 2.15 8.29
CA LEU A 120 -15.89 2.69 8.97
C LEU A 120 -15.38 3.93 8.22
N SER A 121 -14.96 4.96 8.96
CA SER A 121 -14.35 6.14 8.37
C SER A 121 -13.50 6.91 9.38
N TYR A 122 -12.49 7.61 8.88
CA TYR A 122 -11.77 8.63 9.63
C TYR A 122 -12.48 9.98 9.36
N GLY A 123 -13.23 10.46 10.34
CA GLY A 123 -14.08 11.65 10.21
C GLY A 123 -15.42 11.35 9.50
N LYS A 124 -15.85 12.28 8.61
CA LYS A 124 -17.12 12.13 7.89
C LYS A 124 -17.11 10.93 6.94
N PHE A 125 -18.18 10.13 6.97
CA PHE A 125 -18.32 8.98 6.07
C PHE A 125 -18.36 9.45 4.61
N PRO A 126 -17.50 8.92 3.73
CA PRO A 126 -17.38 9.38 2.36
C PRO A 126 -18.49 8.82 1.47
N ASN A 127 -18.63 9.41 0.27
CA ASN A 127 -19.48 8.81 -0.76
C ASN A 127 -18.79 7.54 -1.33
N PRO A 128 -19.40 6.35 -1.21
CA PRO A 128 -18.79 5.10 -1.67
C PRO A 128 -18.42 5.09 -3.15
N LYS A 129 -19.25 5.68 -4.01
CA LYS A 129 -18.99 5.74 -5.45
C LYS A 129 -17.72 6.55 -5.75
N VAL A 130 -17.52 7.66 -5.04
CA VAL A 130 -16.33 8.51 -5.20
C VAL A 130 -15.08 7.77 -4.76
N GLU A 131 -15.12 7.05 -3.64
CA GLU A 131 -13.94 6.31 -3.14
C GLU A 131 -13.58 5.13 -4.06
N TRP A 132 -14.57 4.41 -4.60
CA TRP A 132 -14.32 3.39 -5.62
C TRP A 132 -13.71 3.98 -6.89
N THR A 133 -14.21 5.11 -7.37
CA THR A 133 -13.64 5.80 -8.54
C THR A 133 -12.19 6.20 -8.30
N LYS A 134 -11.87 6.79 -7.14
CA LYS A 134 -10.49 7.13 -6.76
C LYS A 134 -9.60 5.90 -6.73
N LEU A 135 -10.07 4.80 -6.13
CA LEU A 135 -9.32 3.54 -6.07
C LEU A 135 -9.00 3.01 -7.47
N ILE A 136 -9.99 2.93 -8.35
CA ILE A 136 -9.80 2.42 -9.72
C ILE A 136 -8.83 3.30 -10.50
N ILE A 137 -9.04 4.62 -10.49
CA ILE A 137 -8.17 5.55 -11.23
C ILE A 137 -6.74 5.49 -10.70
N SER A 138 -6.55 5.48 -9.37
CA SER A 138 -5.21 5.40 -8.79
C SER A 138 -4.49 4.10 -9.13
N LYS A 139 -5.18 2.97 -9.16
CA LYS A 139 -4.61 1.69 -9.59
C LYS A 139 -4.21 1.72 -11.07
N LEU A 140 -5.04 2.28 -11.94
CA LEU A 140 -4.69 2.45 -13.36
C LEU A 140 -3.44 3.30 -13.53
N ILE A 141 -3.37 4.45 -12.86
CA ILE A 141 -2.19 5.32 -12.88
C ILE A 141 -0.95 4.57 -12.37
N TYR A 142 -1.08 3.84 -11.26
CA TYR A 142 0.00 3.03 -10.70
C TYR A 142 0.54 2.01 -11.72
N TYR A 143 -0.34 1.25 -12.37
CA TYR A 143 0.08 0.25 -13.35
C TYR A 143 0.71 0.88 -14.59
N VAL A 144 0.18 2.02 -15.06
CA VAL A 144 0.80 2.75 -16.17
C VAL A 144 2.20 3.23 -15.80
N LEU A 145 2.38 3.84 -14.63
CA LEU A 145 3.68 4.38 -14.21
C LEU A 145 4.73 3.31 -13.93
N TRP A 146 4.34 2.20 -13.29
CA TRP A 146 5.32 1.24 -12.78
C TRP A 146 5.44 -0.05 -13.61
N ILE A 147 4.55 -0.27 -14.57
CA ILE A 147 4.59 -1.44 -15.45
C ILE A 147 4.67 -1.01 -16.92
N VAL A 148 3.65 -0.27 -17.39
CA VAL A 148 3.56 0.03 -18.83
C VAL A 148 4.68 0.94 -19.28
N LEU A 149 4.90 2.06 -18.59
CA LEU A 149 5.92 3.03 -18.96
C LEU A 149 7.35 2.45 -18.96
N PRO A 150 7.81 1.72 -17.93
CA PRO A 150 9.11 1.06 -17.98
C PRO A 150 9.26 0.06 -19.14
N ILE A 151 8.22 -0.73 -19.43
CA ILE A 151 8.27 -1.68 -20.55
C ILE A 151 8.43 -0.93 -21.89
N LEU A 152 7.66 0.15 -22.11
CA LEU A 152 7.76 0.94 -23.33
C LEU A 152 9.13 1.61 -23.46
N VAL A 153 9.66 2.20 -22.40
CA VAL A 153 10.98 2.85 -22.43
C VAL A 153 12.09 1.85 -22.70
N LEU A 154 12.09 0.71 -22.01
CA LEU A 154 13.08 -0.35 -22.25
C LEU A 154 12.98 -0.95 -23.65
N SER A 155 11.76 -1.16 -24.17
CA SER A 155 11.55 -1.62 -25.54
C SER A 155 12.10 -0.64 -26.57
N LEU A 156 11.88 0.67 -26.38
CA LEU A 156 12.40 1.70 -27.28
C LEU A 156 13.93 1.77 -27.26
N ILE A 157 14.57 1.57 -26.12
CA ILE A 157 16.04 1.53 -26.00
C ILE A 157 16.58 0.34 -26.80
N HIS A 158 15.99 -0.84 -26.70
CA HIS A 158 16.42 -2.01 -27.45
C HIS A 158 16.19 -1.90 -28.97
N ILE A 159 15.17 -1.17 -29.41
CA ILE A 159 14.91 -0.93 -30.84
C ILE A 159 15.87 0.12 -31.41
N SER A 160 16.29 1.10 -30.61
CA SER A 160 17.16 2.20 -31.04
C SER A 160 18.66 1.90 -30.95
N GLU A 161 19.09 0.83 -30.26
CA GLU A 161 20.47 0.34 -30.33
C GLU A 161 20.63 -0.54 -31.60
N PRO A 162 21.30 -0.03 -32.65
CA PRO A 162 21.70 -0.89 -33.74
C PRO A 162 22.65 -1.94 -33.18
N THR A 163 22.32 -3.21 -33.35
CA THR A 163 23.25 -4.32 -33.09
C THR A 163 24.58 -4.00 -33.77
N ARG A 164 25.54 -3.49 -33.03
CA ARG A 164 26.95 -3.48 -33.48
C ARG A 164 27.35 -4.94 -33.65
N ARG A 165 27.18 -5.44 -34.86
CA ARG A 165 27.90 -6.62 -35.31
C ARG A 165 29.38 -6.21 -35.28
N THR A 166 30.09 -6.62 -34.25
CA THR A 166 31.55 -6.66 -34.32
C THR A 166 31.95 -7.60 -35.42
N PRO A 167 32.85 -7.20 -36.31
CA PRO A 167 33.35 -8.03 -37.38
C PRO A 167 34.11 -9.26 -36.85
#